data_b4a55f22b543dcb4f5c2922a367d5331
#
_entry.id   b4a55f22b543dcb4f5c2922a367d5331
#
_cell.length_a   1.000
_cell.length_b   1.000
_cell.length_c   1.000
_cell.angle_alpha   90.00
_cell.angle_beta   90.00
_cell.angle_gamma   90.00
#
_symmetry.space_group_name_H-M   'P 1'
#
loop_
_entity.id
_entity.type
_entity.pdbx_description
1 polymer ?
#
loop_
_entity_poly.entity_id
_entity_poly.type
_entity_poly.pdbx_seq_one_letter_code
_entity_poly.pdbx_strand_id
1 'polypeptide(L)'
;MQGMLVHHEPLENGNAEVPVMVEHVVNSSERLSAVKHLDIYRYSYIARLRACMQSQFSALAYALGSELFELFADQYLDTYPSESYTLNTLGEKFPAFLEETRLDASQEEKETWPDFMIELAGFEYALSVIFDERANENNTVTPNNTPDELLKPAPVLHLFHYQYPICDYYLEFSQGKEPELPFPEESYCAVTRHNYKLGLFTIRGAQYYFLKSMQQGNTVENAKNDLIKTFNFARIELDKIWPEWKKSFIEAGFFVAKNVKGP
;
A
#
# COMPACT_ATOMS: atom_id res chain seq x y z
N MET A 1 -19.47 -16.78 -16.42
CA MET A 1 -18.35 -17.65 -16.03
C MET A 1 -17.70 -17.19 -14.72
N GLN A 2 -17.31 -15.93 -14.60
CA GLN A 2 -16.65 -15.40 -13.37
C GLN A 2 -17.51 -15.58 -12.10
N GLY A 3 -18.82 -15.29 -12.15
CA GLY A 3 -19.71 -15.51 -11.02
C GLY A 3 -19.84 -16.98 -10.55
N MET A 4 -19.56 -17.96 -11.42
CA MET A 4 -19.53 -19.38 -11.05
C MET A 4 -18.22 -19.80 -10.38
N LEU A 5 -17.16 -19.01 -10.49
CA LEU A 5 -15.83 -19.33 -9.98
C LEU A 5 -15.59 -18.79 -8.57
N VAL A 6 -16.37 -17.81 -8.13
CA VAL A 6 -16.12 -17.04 -6.90
C VAL A 6 -16.92 -17.54 -5.69
N HIS A 7 -18.04 -18.29 -5.88
CA HIS A 7 -18.82 -18.78 -4.74
C HIS A 7 -18.15 -19.97 -4.04
N HIS A 8 -18.11 -19.96 -2.70
CA HIS A 8 -17.43 -20.96 -1.88
C HIS A 8 -18.19 -22.29 -1.74
N GLU A 9 -19.48 -22.35 -2.11
CA GLU A 9 -20.29 -23.58 -1.99
C GLU A 9 -20.07 -24.56 -3.16
N PRO A 10 -20.00 -25.88 -2.90
CA PRO A 10 -19.90 -26.88 -3.96
C PRO A 10 -21.07 -26.80 -4.95
N LEU A 11 -20.77 -26.88 -6.23
CA LEU A 11 -21.78 -26.84 -7.30
C LEU A 11 -22.74 -28.05 -7.27
N GLU A 12 -22.37 -29.14 -6.63
CA GLU A 12 -23.19 -30.35 -6.50
C GLU A 12 -24.38 -30.17 -5.54
N ASN A 13 -24.35 -29.19 -4.63
CA ASN A 13 -25.42 -28.94 -3.63
C ASN A 13 -26.48 -27.92 -4.08
N GLY A 14 -26.33 -27.32 -5.23
CA GLY A 14 -27.24 -26.30 -5.79
C GLY A 14 -28.06 -26.83 -6.99
N ASN A 15 -29.21 -26.22 -7.24
CA ASN A 15 -30.21 -26.45 -8.28
C ASN A 15 -29.81 -27.33 -9.47
N ALA A 16 -30.71 -28.24 -9.89
CA ALA A 16 -30.52 -29.16 -11.03
C ALA A 16 -30.19 -28.49 -12.39
N GLU A 17 -30.29 -27.19 -12.49
CA GLU A 17 -29.95 -26.43 -13.71
C GLU A 17 -28.45 -26.14 -13.85
N VAL A 18 -27.68 -26.14 -12.75
CA VAL A 18 -26.23 -25.82 -12.74
C VAL A 18 -25.41 -26.85 -13.52
N PRO A 19 -25.62 -28.17 -13.39
CA PRO A 19 -24.90 -29.18 -14.17
C PRO A 19 -25.04 -28.99 -15.68
N VAL A 20 -26.24 -28.63 -16.18
CA VAL A 20 -26.52 -28.42 -17.60
C VAL A 20 -25.78 -27.22 -18.14
N MET A 21 -25.72 -26.11 -17.39
CA MET A 21 -24.95 -24.93 -17.76
C MET A 21 -23.44 -25.21 -17.81
N VAL A 22 -22.95 -26.02 -16.88
CA VAL A 22 -21.53 -26.36 -16.80
C VAL A 22 -21.09 -27.21 -18.00
N GLU A 23 -21.91 -28.17 -18.44
CA GLU A 23 -21.59 -29.04 -19.61
C GLU A 23 -21.50 -28.26 -20.92
N HIS A 24 -22.11 -27.07 -21.02
CA HIS A 24 -21.93 -26.18 -22.18
C HIS A 24 -20.58 -25.44 -22.18
N VAL A 25 -19.90 -25.34 -21.05
CA VAL A 25 -18.70 -24.55 -20.86
C VAL A 25 -17.45 -25.43 -20.68
N VAL A 26 -17.63 -26.59 -20.05
CA VAL A 26 -16.54 -27.53 -19.72
C VAL A 26 -16.89 -28.92 -20.21
N ASN A 27 -15.98 -29.56 -20.93
CA ASN A 27 -16.17 -30.93 -21.39
C ASN A 27 -15.88 -31.95 -20.27
N SER A 28 -16.70 -32.98 -20.16
CA SER A 28 -16.40 -34.16 -19.36
C SER A 28 -15.26 -34.96 -20.00
N SER A 29 -14.45 -35.61 -19.17
CA SER A 29 -13.46 -36.59 -19.61
C SER A 29 -13.88 -38.01 -19.21
N GLU A 30 -13.12 -39.03 -19.65
CA GLU A 30 -13.36 -40.43 -19.25
C GLU A 30 -13.27 -40.66 -17.73
N ARG A 31 -12.58 -39.76 -17.00
CA ARG A 31 -12.30 -39.92 -15.56
C ARG A 31 -13.09 -38.96 -14.68
N LEU A 32 -13.53 -37.80 -15.21
CA LEU A 32 -14.14 -36.73 -14.43
C LEU A 32 -15.30 -36.10 -15.19
N SER A 33 -16.41 -35.84 -14.50
CA SER A 33 -17.52 -35.04 -15.03
C SER A 33 -17.13 -33.58 -15.21
N ALA A 34 -17.85 -32.84 -16.07
CA ALA A 34 -17.67 -31.41 -16.29
C ALA A 34 -17.76 -30.60 -14.97
N VAL A 35 -18.68 -30.97 -14.09
CA VAL A 35 -18.83 -30.35 -12.75
C VAL A 35 -17.57 -30.53 -11.91
N LYS A 36 -17.04 -31.74 -11.82
CA LYS A 36 -15.80 -32.01 -11.06
C LYS A 36 -14.60 -31.29 -11.62
N HIS A 37 -14.48 -31.20 -12.95
CA HIS A 37 -13.44 -30.39 -13.59
C HIS A 37 -13.53 -28.93 -13.20
N LEU A 38 -14.75 -28.35 -13.21
CA LEU A 38 -14.99 -26.98 -12.83
C LEU A 38 -14.71 -26.73 -11.34
N ASP A 39 -15.07 -27.67 -10.46
CA ASP A 39 -14.78 -27.56 -9.03
C ASP A 39 -13.26 -27.55 -8.76
N ILE A 40 -12.48 -28.44 -9.39
CA ILE A 40 -11.02 -28.44 -9.26
C ILE A 40 -10.44 -27.09 -9.72
N TYR A 41 -10.92 -26.56 -10.85
CA TYR A 41 -10.46 -25.26 -11.35
C TYR A 41 -10.82 -24.14 -10.37
N ARG A 42 -12.03 -24.15 -9.81
CA ARG A 42 -12.54 -23.20 -8.84
C ARG A 42 -11.70 -23.20 -7.55
N TYR A 43 -11.46 -24.38 -6.97
CA TYR A 43 -10.57 -24.48 -5.80
C TYR A 43 -9.17 -23.90 -6.09
N SER A 44 -8.62 -24.22 -7.24
CA SER A 44 -7.30 -23.72 -7.64
C SER A 44 -7.32 -22.20 -7.86
N TYR A 45 -8.41 -21.66 -8.39
CA TYR A 45 -8.59 -20.22 -8.60
C TYR A 45 -8.68 -19.47 -7.28
N ILE A 46 -9.54 -19.90 -6.36
CA ILE A 46 -9.68 -19.30 -5.02
C ILE A 46 -8.35 -19.38 -4.25
N ALA A 47 -7.67 -20.53 -4.29
CA ALA A 47 -6.37 -20.67 -3.65
C ALA A 47 -5.33 -19.67 -4.18
N ARG A 48 -5.35 -19.37 -5.49
CA ARG A 48 -4.48 -18.34 -6.09
C ARG A 48 -4.84 -16.93 -5.63
N LEU A 49 -6.15 -16.61 -5.54
CA LEU A 49 -6.58 -15.30 -5.05
C LEU A 49 -6.16 -15.11 -3.59
N ARG A 50 -6.34 -16.11 -2.73
CA ARG A 50 -5.87 -16.08 -1.32
C ARG A 50 -4.36 -15.88 -1.24
N ALA A 51 -3.58 -16.65 -2.01
CA ALA A 51 -2.13 -16.51 -2.04
C ALA A 51 -1.70 -15.11 -2.53
N CYS A 52 -2.43 -14.51 -3.47
CA CYS A 52 -2.21 -13.16 -3.93
C CYS A 52 -2.50 -12.14 -2.82
N MET A 53 -3.65 -12.26 -2.13
CA MET A 53 -3.98 -11.41 -0.99
C MET A 53 -2.92 -11.51 0.11
N GLN A 54 -2.51 -12.71 0.48
CA GLN A 54 -1.48 -12.94 1.50
C GLN A 54 -0.11 -12.36 1.08
N SER A 55 0.23 -12.41 -0.20
CA SER A 55 1.45 -11.81 -0.72
C SER A 55 1.39 -10.29 -0.74
N GLN A 56 0.23 -9.71 -1.06
CA GLN A 56 0.02 -8.27 -1.13
C GLN A 56 -0.08 -7.62 0.25
N PHE A 57 -0.58 -8.37 1.26
CA PHE A 57 -0.81 -7.91 2.63
C PHE A 57 -0.07 -8.79 3.64
N SER A 58 1.23 -8.98 3.41
CA SER A 58 2.03 -9.94 4.19
C SER A 58 2.24 -9.52 5.65
N ALA A 59 2.45 -8.23 5.91
CA ALA A 59 2.60 -7.71 7.27
C ALA A 59 1.25 -7.70 8.01
N LEU A 60 0.15 -7.42 7.32
CA LEU A 60 -1.20 -7.52 7.87
C LEU A 60 -1.54 -8.98 8.21
N ALA A 61 -1.21 -9.93 7.32
CA ALA A 61 -1.42 -11.36 7.57
C ALA A 61 -0.62 -11.85 8.78
N TYR A 62 0.58 -11.33 8.98
CA TYR A 62 1.35 -11.58 10.18
C TYR A 62 0.68 -10.97 11.43
N ALA A 63 0.23 -9.73 11.37
CA ALA A 63 -0.40 -9.01 12.48
C ALA A 63 -1.71 -9.65 12.97
N LEU A 64 -2.53 -10.13 12.04
CA LEU A 64 -3.81 -10.79 12.32
C LEU A 64 -3.64 -12.27 12.70
N GLY A 65 -2.54 -12.89 12.25
CA GLY A 65 -2.43 -14.35 12.20
C GLY A 65 -3.15 -14.94 10.98
N SER A 66 -2.64 -16.09 10.51
CA SER A 66 -3.08 -16.69 9.23
C SER A 66 -4.59 -16.99 9.19
N GLU A 67 -5.16 -17.54 10.27
CA GLU A 67 -6.57 -17.94 10.31
C GLU A 67 -7.53 -16.73 10.17
N LEU A 68 -7.27 -15.67 10.92
CA LEU A 68 -8.13 -14.48 10.88
C LEU A 68 -7.95 -13.72 9.56
N PHE A 69 -6.72 -13.63 9.05
CA PHE A 69 -6.47 -13.02 7.75
C PHE A 69 -7.20 -13.76 6.62
N GLU A 70 -7.17 -15.10 6.61
CA GLU A 70 -7.87 -15.90 5.60
C GLU A 70 -9.38 -15.68 5.65
N LEU A 71 -9.97 -15.56 6.84
CA LEU A 71 -11.40 -15.25 6.99
C LEU A 71 -11.75 -13.90 6.38
N PHE A 72 -10.98 -12.85 6.65
CA PHE A 72 -11.19 -11.53 6.05
C PHE A 72 -10.96 -11.54 4.55
N ALA A 73 -9.93 -12.22 4.08
CA ALA A 73 -9.64 -12.34 2.65
C ALA A 73 -10.77 -13.04 1.88
N ASP A 74 -11.33 -14.12 2.46
CA ASP A 74 -12.44 -14.86 1.85
C ASP A 74 -13.71 -14.00 1.77
N GLN A 75 -14.08 -13.35 2.87
CA GLN A 75 -15.23 -12.45 2.90
C GLN A 75 -15.05 -11.27 1.93
N TYR A 76 -13.84 -10.73 1.83
CA TYR A 76 -13.51 -9.70 0.87
C TYR A 76 -13.68 -10.17 -0.57
N LEU A 77 -13.12 -11.33 -0.92
CA LEU A 77 -13.20 -11.90 -2.26
C LEU A 77 -14.63 -12.26 -2.67
N ASP A 78 -15.47 -12.63 -1.72
CA ASP A 78 -16.90 -12.86 -1.95
C ASP A 78 -17.67 -11.54 -2.18
N THR A 79 -17.30 -10.49 -1.43
CA THR A 79 -17.97 -9.18 -1.52
C THR A 79 -17.50 -8.38 -2.74
N TYR A 80 -16.20 -8.45 -3.04
CA TYR A 80 -15.54 -7.73 -4.12
C TYR A 80 -14.82 -8.69 -5.08
N PRO A 81 -15.57 -9.44 -5.92
CA PRO A 81 -14.98 -10.36 -6.88
C PRO A 81 -14.07 -9.60 -7.86
N SER A 82 -12.93 -10.20 -8.21
CA SER A 82 -11.96 -9.59 -9.11
C SER A 82 -12.58 -9.30 -10.49
N GLU A 83 -12.56 -8.04 -10.90
CA GLU A 83 -13.05 -7.58 -12.21
C GLU A 83 -11.89 -7.36 -13.21
N SER A 84 -10.65 -7.48 -12.74
CA SER A 84 -9.44 -7.23 -13.54
C SER A 84 -8.77 -8.53 -13.98
N TYR A 85 -8.12 -8.47 -15.15
CA TYR A 85 -7.23 -9.54 -15.62
C TYR A 85 -5.92 -9.60 -14.84
N THR A 86 -5.54 -8.49 -14.18
CA THR A 86 -4.33 -8.40 -13.36
C THR A 86 -4.70 -8.52 -11.90
N LEU A 87 -3.90 -9.25 -11.14
CA LEU A 87 -4.09 -9.39 -9.69
C LEU A 87 -3.55 -8.18 -8.90
N ASN A 88 -2.92 -7.22 -9.57
CA ASN A 88 -2.34 -6.04 -8.91
C ASN A 88 -3.39 -5.16 -8.22
N THR A 89 -4.61 -5.14 -8.77
CA THR A 89 -5.73 -4.37 -8.19
C THR A 89 -6.63 -5.20 -7.29
N LEU A 90 -6.28 -6.47 -7.03
CA LEU A 90 -7.13 -7.38 -6.27
C LEU A 90 -7.46 -6.84 -4.87
N GLY A 91 -6.47 -6.28 -4.20
CA GLY A 91 -6.61 -5.75 -2.84
C GLY A 91 -6.99 -4.28 -2.75
N GLU A 92 -7.35 -3.61 -3.87
CA GLU A 92 -7.62 -2.17 -3.90
C GLU A 92 -8.65 -1.71 -2.87
N LYS A 93 -9.72 -2.47 -2.71
CA LYS A 93 -10.83 -2.14 -1.80
C LYS A 93 -10.69 -2.80 -0.42
N PHE A 94 -9.61 -3.56 -0.18
CA PHE A 94 -9.46 -4.30 1.06
C PHE A 94 -9.37 -3.42 2.31
N PRO A 95 -8.64 -2.28 2.31
CA PRO A 95 -8.66 -1.36 3.45
C PRO A 95 -10.05 -0.80 3.74
N ALA A 96 -10.81 -0.43 2.71
CA ALA A 96 -12.18 0.06 2.85
C ALA A 96 -13.12 -1.05 3.37
N PHE A 97 -12.97 -2.27 2.89
CA PHE A 97 -13.72 -3.43 3.36
C PHE A 97 -13.48 -3.70 4.85
N LEU A 98 -12.23 -3.59 5.33
CA LEU A 98 -11.91 -3.73 6.76
C LEU A 98 -12.58 -2.63 7.61
N GLU A 99 -12.67 -1.41 7.10
CA GLU A 99 -13.39 -0.31 7.77
C GLU A 99 -14.90 -0.56 7.80
N GLU A 100 -15.50 -1.02 6.68
CA GLU A 100 -16.93 -1.28 6.56
C GLU A 100 -17.40 -2.46 7.43
N THR A 101 -16.54 -3.46 7.61
CA THR A 101 -16.87 -4.72 8.32
C THR A 101 -16.43 -4.74 9.77
N ARG A 102 -15.89 -3.64 10.30
CA ARG A 102 -15.45 -3.59 11.69
C ARG A 102 -16.61 -3.79 12.67
N LEU A 103 -16.43 -4.68 13.62
CA LEU A 103 -17.50 -5.10 14.56
C LEU A 103 -17.88 -4.00 15.56
N ASP A 104 -17.01 -3.06 15.82
CA ASP A 104 -17.18 -1.96 16.77
C ASP A 104 -17.69 -0.65 16.12
N ALA A 105 -18.10 -0.70 14.85
CA ALA A 105 -18.56 0.48 14.11
C ALA A 105 -19.71 1.25 14.81
N SER A 106 -20.57 0.52 15.56
CA SER A 106 -21.70 1.09 16.30
C SER A 106 -21.43 1.35 17.78
N GLN A 107 -20.22 1.08 18.27
CA GLN A 107 -19.84 1.30 19.67
C GLN A 107 -19.41 2.75 19.93
N GLU A 108 -19.68 3.27 21.13
CA GLU A 108 -19.23 4.63 21.52
C GLU A 108 -17.71 4.68 21.68
N GLU A 109 -17.10 3.60 22.23
CA GLU A 109 -15.66 3.44 22.31
C GLU A 109 -15.22 2.38 21.32
N LYS A 110 -14.45 2.79 20.31
CA LYS A 110 -13.90 1.90 19.31
C LYS A 110 -12.59 1.28 19.81
N GLU A 111 -12.36 0.04 19.43
CA GLU A 111 -11.06 -0.61 19.66
C GLU A 111 -10.00 -0.01 18.73
N THR A 112 -8.78 0.08 19.21
CA THR A 112 -7.68 0.73 18.49
C THR A 112 -7.00 -0.20 17.47
N TRP A 113 -7.01 -1.51 17.70
CA TRP A 113 -6.35 -2.46 16.81
C TRP A 113 -6.95 -2.54 15.39
N PRO A 114 -8.29 -2.36 15.16
CA PRO A 114 -8.80 -2.30 13.79
C PRO A 114 -8.28 -1.10 13.00
N ASP A 115 -8.13 0.06 13.64
CA ASP A 115 -7.59 1.25 12.99
C ASP A 115 -6.14 1.01 12.52
N PHE A 116 -5.32 0.35 13.35
CA PHE A 116 -3.98 -0.06 12.95
C PHE A 116 -4.00 -1.01 11.73
N MET A 117 -4.88 -2.02 11.72
CA MET A 117 -4.99 -2.98 10.62
C MET A 117 -5.42 -2.30 9.32
N ILE A 118 -6.35 -1.35 9.39
CA ILE A 118 -6.81 -0.57 8.23
C ILE A 118 -5.69 0.29 7.66
N GLU A 119 -4.95 1.01 8.53
CA GLU A 119 -3.79 1.82 8.10
C GLU A 119 -2.69 0.95 7.49
N LEU A 120 -2.39 -0.21 8.09
CA LEU A 120 -1.39 -1.15 7.59
C LEU A 120 -1.79 -1.72 6.22
N ALA A 121 -3.06 -2.14 6.06
CA ALA A 121 -3.59 -2.60 4.77
C ALA A 121 -3.46 -1.49 3.70
N GLY A 122 -3.84 -0.26 4.05
CA GLY A 122 -3.72 0.90 3.16
C GLY A 122 -2.28 1.16 2.74
N PHE A 123 -1.33 1.02 3.66
CA PHE A 123 0.09 1.18 3.39
C PHE A 123 0.63 0.08 2.47
N GLU A 124 0.37 -1.20 2.75
CA GLU A 124 0.84 -2.31 1.92
C GLU A 124 0.26 -2.24 0.50
N TYR A 125 -1.02 -1.87 0.36
CA TYR A 125 -1.60 -1.63 -0.96
C TYR A 125 -0.92 -0.46 -1.67
N ALA A 126 -0.69 0.66 -0.99
CA ALA A 126 0.02 1.81 -1.55
C ALA A 126 1.44 1.45 -2.03
N LEU A 127 2.18 0.61 -1.30
CA LEU A 127 3.50 0.14 -1.74
C LEU A 127 3.43 -0.60 -3.08
N SER A 128 2.41 -1.44 -3.29
CA SER A 128 2.23 -2.16 -4.57
C SER A 128 1.91 -1.20 -5.72
N VAL A 129 1.08 -0.18 -5.48
CA VAL A 129 0.75 0.86 -6.46
C VAL A 129 1.97 1.70 -6.83
N ILE A 130 2.74 2.14 -5.83
CA ILE A 130 3.97 2.93 -6.03
C ILE A 130 5.02 2.12 -6.80
N PHE A 131 5.12 0.81 -6.53
CA PHE A 131 6.04 -0.06 -7.25
C PHE A 131 5.73 -0.10 -8.75
N ASP A 132 4.44 -0.14 -9.13
CA ASP A 132 3.99 -0.23 -10.53
C ASP A 132 3.77 1.16 -11.19
N GLU A 133 3.96 2.25 -10.45
CA GLU A 133 3.73 3.61 -10.97
C GLU A 133 4.61 3.91 -12.18
N ARG A 134 4.04 4.48 -13.23
CA ARG A 134 4.79 4.89 -14.42
C ARG A 134 5.48 6.21 -14.18
N ALA A 135 6.79 6.20 -14.03
CA ALA A 135 7.60 7.40 -13.94
C ALA A 135 8.87 7.26 -14.77
N ASN A 136 9.31 8.36 -15.36
CA ASN A 136 10.63 8.44 -15.96
C ASN A 136 11.66 8.55 -14.81
N GLU A 137 12.17 7.42 -14.40
CA GLU A 137 13.29 7.37 -13.46
C GLU A 137 14.57 7.78 -14.21
N ASN A 138 14.82 9.09 -14.29
CA ASN A 138 16.13 9.54 -14.72
C ASN A 138 17.14 9.13 -13.65
N ASN A 139 18.03 8.20 -14.00
CA ASN A 139 19.07 7.64 -13.13
C ASN A 139 20.18 8.67 -12.77
N THR A 140 19.89 9.96 -12.84
CA THR A 140 20.83 11.00 -12.49
C THR A 140 20.80 11.24 -10.98
N VAL A 141 21.88 10.85 -10.32
CA VAL A 141 22.09 11.17 -8.91
C VAL A 141 22.15 12.69 -8.75
N THR A 142 21.28 13.24 -7.90
CA THR A 142 21.31 14.66 -7.57
C THR A 142 22.52 14.95 -6.69
N PRO A 143 23.46 15.82 -7.09
CA PRO A 143 24.60 16.17 -6.27
C PRO A 143 24.19 16.89 -4.98
N ASN A 144 24.87 16.61 -3.86
CA ASN A 144 24.57 17.25 -2.56
C ASN A 144 24.77 18.78 -2.58
N ASN A 145 25.59 19.30 -3.49
CA ASN A 145 25.82 20.73 -3.68
C ASN A 145 24.86 21.42 -4.66
N THR A 146 23.81 20.70 -5.11
CA THR A 146 22.78 21.30 -5.98
C THR A 146 22.15 22.52 -5.30
N PRO A 147 22.08 23.70 -5.98
CA PRO A 147 21.40 24.87 -5.43
C PRO A 147 19.93 24.60 -5.09
N ASP A 148 19.42 25.24 -4.03
CA ASP A 148 18.05 25.03 -3.53
C ASP A 148 16.98 25.35 -4.59
N GLU A 149 17.24 26.31 -5.46
CA GLU A 149 16.36 26.75 -6.55
C GLU A 149 16.18 25.68 -7.64
N LEU A 150 17.14 24.75 -7.73
CA LEU A 150 17.13 23.66 -8.70
C LEU A 150 16.55 22.36 -8.14
N LEU A 151 16.27 22.28 -6.83
CA LEU A 151 15.68 21.11 -6.22
C LEU A 151 14.19 21.01 -6.53
N LYS A 152 13.76 19.81 -6.91
CA LYS A 152 12.33 19.43 -7.05
C LYS A 152 12.10 18.09 -6.36
N PRO A 153 10.88 17.85 -5.84
CA PRO A 153 10.51 16.51 -5.40
C PRO A 153 10.71 15.48 -6.52
N ALA A 154 11.14 14.29 -6.14
CA ALA A 154 11.24 13.18 -7.07
C ALA A 154 9.86 12.84 -7.67
N PRO A 155 9.79 12.36 -8.92
CA PRO A 155 8.54 12.00 -9.56
C PRO A 155 7.74 10.95 -8.78
N VAL A 156 8.44 10.01 -8.18
CA VAL A 156 7.85 8.99 -7.29
C VAL A 156 8.33 9.28 -5.88
N LEU A 157 7.67 10.20 -5.23
CA LEU A 157 7.79 10.50 -3.81
C LEU A 157 6.38 10.56 -3.23
N HIS A 158 6.04 9.62 -2.37
CA HIS A 158 4.76 9.58 -1.67
C HIS A 158 4.97 9.84 -0.20
N LEU A 159 4.11 10.66 0.38
CA LEU A 159 4.17 11.07 1.79
C LEU A 159 2.92 10.58 2.49
N PHE A 160 3.10 9.88 3.60
CA PHE A 160 2.04 9.32 4.40
C PHE A 160 2.06 9.87 5.82
N HIS A 161 0.87 9.99 6.39
CA HIS A 161 0.64 10.40 7.76
C HIS A 161 -0.36 9.41 8.37
N TYR A 162 0.03 8.78 9.47
CA TYR A 162 -0.70 7.72 10.13
C TYR A 162 -0.86 8.02 11.62
N GLN A 163 -1.86 7.39 12.24
CA GLN A 163 -2.05 7.42 13.70
C GLN A 163 -1.22 6.37 14.43
N TYR A 164 -0.58 5.46 13.68
CA TYR A 164 0.28 4.39 14.17
C TYR A 164 1.65 4.43 13.49
N PRO A 165 2.71 3.88 14.09
CA PRO A 165 4.04 3.80 13.48
C PRO A 165 4.09 2.71 12.37
N ILE A 166 3.26 2.86 11.34
CA ILE A 166 3.03 1.88 10.28
C ILE A 166 4.31 1.54 9.53
N CYS A 167 5.09 2.58 9.16
CA CYS A 167 6.32 2.38 8.41
C CYS A 167 7.37 1.60 9.22
N ASP A 168 7.52 1.92 10.51
CA ASP A 168 8.48 1.23 11.38
C ASP A 168 8.07 -0.22 11.59
N TYR A 169 6.78 -0.48 11.85
CA TYR A 169 6.24 -1.82 11.97
C TYR A 169 6.51 -2.65 10.70
N TYR A 170 6.19 -2.09 9.52
CA TYR A 170 6.43 -2.77 8.26
C TYR A 170 7.92 -3.02 7.99
N LEU A 171 8.79 -2.05 8.30
CA LEU A 171 10.24 -2.20 8.17
C LEU A 171 10.79 -3.31 9.07
N GLU A 172 10.35 -3.38 10.32
CA GLU A 172 10.75 -4.45 11.23
C GLU A 172 10.29 -5.82 10.73
N PHE A 173 9.04 -5.94 10.31
CA PHE A 173 8.50 -7.15 9.71
C PHE A 173 9.31 -7.55 8.45
N SER A 174 9.57 -6.63 7.55
CA SER A 174 10.30 -6.88 6.29
C SER A 174 11.76 -7.33 6.51
N GLN A 175 12.34 -6.99 7.66
CA GLN A 175 13.66 -7.45 8.10
C GLN A 175 13.64 -8.83 8.77
N GLY A 176 12.49 -9.50 8.81
CA GLY A 176 12.31 -10.80 9.46
C GLY A 176 12.27 -10.74 10.99
N LYS A 177 12.00 -9.56 11.55
CA LYS A 177 11.70 -9.42 12.97
C LYS A 177 10.23 -9.76 13.23
N GLU A 178 9.87 -9.92 14.48
CA GLU A 178 8.51 -10.19 14.95
C GLU A 178 7.99 -8.98 15.74
N PRO A 179 7.58 -7.88 15.05
CA PRO A 179 7.11 -6.70 15.73
C PRO A 179 5.79 -6.96 16.48
N GLU A 180 5.67 -6.42 17.67
CA GLU A 180 4.43 -6.42 18.44
C GLU A 180 3.49 -5.33 17.90
N LEU A 181 2.18 -5.49 18.13
CA LEU A 181 1.19 -4.48 17.75
C LEU A 181 1.50 -3.16 18.47
N PRO A 182 1.68 -2.06 17.75
CA PRO A 182 2.07 -0.79 18.35
C PRO A 182 0.87 -0.10 19.03
N PHE A 183 1.17 0.74 19.99
CA PHE A 183 0.21 1.71 20.51
C PHE A 183 0.02 2.87 19.50
N PRO A 184 -1.13 3.59 19.58
CA PRO A 184 -1.34 4.79 18.78
C PRO A 184 -0.22 5.81 19.02
N GLU A 185 0.48 6.15 17.96
CA GLU A 185 1.53 7.17 17.93
C GLU A 185 1.56 7.78 16.53
N GLU A 186 1.31 9.09 16.45
CA GLU A 186 1.30 9.81 15.19
C GLU A 186 2.65 9.66 14.47
N SER A 187 2.62 9.18 13.24
CA SER A 187 3.82 8.88 12.47
C SER A 187 3.76 9.40 11.05
N TYR A 188 4.92 9.65 10.47
CA TYR A 188 5.07 10.17 9.13
C TYR A 188 6.08 9.34 8.35
N CYS A 189 5.77 9.04 7.11
CA CYS A 189 6.60 8.20 6.26
C CYS A 189 6.72 8.81 4.86
N ALA A 190 7.88 8.65 4.26
CA ALA A 190 8.15 8.94 2.86
C ALA A 190 8.52 7.65 2.13
N VAL A 191 7.89 7.42 1.00
CA VAL A 191 8.18 6.29 0.11
C VAL A 191 8.66 6.84 -1.22
N THR A 192 9.80 6.33 -1.67
CA THR A 192 10.35 6.63 -3.01
C THR A 192 10.55 5.35 -3.79
N ARG A 193 10.65 5.48 -5.11
CA ARG A 193 11.14 4.40 -5.95
C ARG A 193 12.34 4.87 -6.77
N HIS A 194 13.40 4.08 -6.73
CA HIS A 194 14.58 4.30 -7.54
C HIS A 194 15.09 2.96 -8.10
N ASN A 195 15.32 2.88 -9.41
CA ASN A 195 15.76 1.65 -10.07
C ASN A 195 14.90 0.43 -9.72
N TYR A 196 13.57 0.57 -9.76
CA TYR A 196 12.60 -0.47 -9.41
C TYR A 196 12.75 -1.02 -7.97
N LYS A 197 13.29 -0.23 -7.07
CA LYS A 197 13.36 -0.54 -5.64
C LYS A 197 12.67 0.54 -4.85
N LEU A 198 11.81 0.13 -3.91
CA LEU A 198 11.18 1.03 -2.97
C LEU A 198 12.17 1.39 -1.86
N GLY A 199 12.26 2.67 -1.54
CA GLY A 199 12.89 3.19 -0.34
C GLY A 199 11.80 3.67 0.62
N LEU A 200 11.81 3.16 1.84
CA LEU A 200 10.87 3.50 2.89
C LEU A 200 11.63 4.22 4.00
N PHE A 201 11.11 5.37 4.42
CA PHE A 201 11.79 6.23 5.37
C PHE A 201 10.80 6.79 6.39
N THR A 202 10.99 6.50 7.65
CA THR A 202 10.32 7.22 8.74
C THR A 202 10.90 8.63 8.81
N ILE A 203 10.04 9.63 8.78
CA ILE A 203 10.40 11.05 8.81
C ILE A 203 9.67 11.77 9.94
N ARG A 204 10.17 12.93 10.34
CA ARG A 204 9.51 13.77 11.35
C ARG A 204 8.38 14.59 10.73
N GLY A 205 7.38 14.97 11.52
CA GLY A 205 6.26 15.79 11.06
C GLY A 205 6.70 17.07 10.33
N ALA A 206 7.70 17.79 10.85
CA ALA A 206 8.23 18.97 10.18
C ALA A 206 8.84 18.67 8.79
N GLN A 207 9.49 17.52 8.63
CA GLN A 207 10.03 17.06 7.34
C GLN A 207 8.90 16.70 6.36
N TYR A 208 7.86 16.03 6.87
CA TYR A 208 6.66 15.71 6.10
C TYR A 208 6.00 16.98 5.54
N TYR A 209 5.72 17.98 6.40
CA TYR A 209 5.07 19.21 5.96
C TYR A 209 5.93 20.04 5.02
N PHE A 210 7.26 20.03 5.23
CA PHE A 210 8.21 20.64 4.30
C PHE A 210 8.13 19.99 2.91
N LEU A 211 8.25 18.66 2.84
CA LEU A 211 8.19 17.92 1.59
C LEU A 211 6.82 18.06 0.92
N LYS A 212 5.73 18.08 1.70
CA LYS A 212 4.37 18.30 1.20
C LYS A 212 4.21 19.68 0.57
N SER A 213 4.76 20.72 1.19
CA SER A 213 4.79 22.08 0.61
C SER A 213 5.58 22.10 -0.70
N MET A 214 6.73 21.40 -0.78
CA MET A 214 7.50 21.25 -2.01
C MET A 214 6.73 20.53 -3.13
N GLN A 215 5.96 19.49 -2.81
CA GLN A 215 5.10 18.78 -3.77
C GLN A 215 3.98 19.65 -4.33
N GLN A 216 3.51 20.65 -3.57
CA GLN A 216 2.55 21.64 -4.02
C GLN A 216 3.16 22.71 -4.97
N GLY A 217 4.44 22.57 -5.31
CA GLY A 217 5.16 23.45 -6.22
C GLY A 217 5.88 24.62 -5.56
N ASN A 218 5.91 24.67 -4.24
CA ASN A 218 6.63 25.69 -3.51
C ASN A 218 8.16 25.53 -3.67
N THR A 219 8.87 26.64 -3.54
CA THR A 219 10.35 26.62 -3.46
C THR A 219 10.79 26.19 -2.07
N VAL A 220 12.06 25.80 -1.93
CA VAL A 220 12.67 25.48 -0.62
C VAL A 220 12.44 26.62 0.38
N GLU A 221 12.62 27.87 -0.08
CA GLU A 221 12.43 29.05 0.77
C GLU A 221 10.98 29.23 1.22
N ASN A 222 10.00 29.02 0.31
CA ASN A 222 8.58 29.10 0.66
C ASN A 222 8.20 27.95 1.61
N ALA A 223 8.69 26.73 1.38
CA ALA A 223 8.44 25.59 2.26
C ALA A 223 9.01 25.81 3.67
N LYS A 224 10.20 26.45 3.79
CA LYS A 224 10.73 26.87 5.09
C LYS A 224 9.83 27.91 5.77
N ASN A 225 9.33 28.89 5.01
CA ASN A 225 8.42 29.92 5.54
C ASN A 225 7.09 29.32 6.00
N ASP A 226 6.57 28.31 5.31
CA ASP A 226 5.37 27.59 5.72
C ASP A 226 5.58 26.86 7.05
N LEU A 227 6.74 26.22 7.24
CA LEU A 227 7.08 25.58 8.53
C LEU A 227 7.17 26.57 9.67
N ILE A 228 7.78 27.74 9.44
CA ILE A 228 7.86 28.80 10.46
C ILE A 228 6.47 29.23 10.92
N LYS A 229 5.53 29.40 9.97
CA LYS A 229 4.16 29.80 10.27
C LYS A 229 3.36 28.71 10.98
N THR A 230 3.54 27.45 10.56
CA THR A 230 2.72 26.32 11.03
C THR A 230 3.21 25.79 12.37
N PHE A 231 4.52 25.68 12.56
CA PHE A 231 5.14 25.04 13.72
C PHE A 231 5.89 25.99 14.64
N ASN A 232 5.83 27.30 14.34
CA ASN A 232 6.54 28.34 15.12
C ASN A 232 8.05 28.07 15.27
N PHE A 233 8.66 27.50 14.21
CA PHE A 233 10.11 27.35 14.18
C PHE A 233 10.81 28.70 14.14
N ALA A 234 11.92 28.84 14.88
CA ALA A 234 12.79 29.98 14.69
C ALA A 234 13.55 29.82 13.35
N ARG A 235 13.56 30.88 12.53
CA ARG A 235 14.25 30.87 11.23
C ARG A 235 15.69 30.39 11.34
N ILE A 236 16.41 30.88 12.37
CA ILE A 236 17.81 30.53 12.62
C ILE A 236 18.00 29.02 12.87
N GLU A 237 17.07 28.40 13.56
CA GLU A 237 17.12 26.95 13.81
C GLU A 237 16.91 26.16 12.52
N LEU A 238 15.92 26.56 11.72
CA LEU A 238 15.64 25.91 10.45
C LEU A 238 16.81 26.03 9.46
N ASP A 239 17.46 27.19 9.39
CA ASP A 239 18.62 27.39 8.53
C ASP A 239 19.85 26.59 9.01
N LYS A 240 19.97 26.30 10.31
CA LYS A 240 21.01 25.42 10.85
C LYS A 240 20.80 23.96 10.51
N ILE A 241 19.56 23.45 10.56
CA ILE A 241 19.26 22.03 10.31
C ILE A 241 19.07 21.74 8.81
N TRP A 242 18.79 22.76 8.00
CA TRP A 242 18.52 22.58 6.56
C TRP A 242 19.64 21.87 5.78
N PRO A 243 20.93 22.17 5.96
CA PRO A 243 21.98 21.46 5.24
C PRO A 243 21.99 19.95 5.49
N GLU A 244 21.67 19.53 6.72
CA GLU A 244 21.58 18.13 7.11
C GLU A 244 20.32 17.48 6.47
N TRP A 245 19.17 18.13 6.57
CA TRP A 245 17.95 17.66 5.92
C TRP A 245 18.11 17.54 4.41
N LYS A 246 18.67 18.56 3.78
CA LYS A 246 18.93 18.57 2.33
C LYS A 246 19.79 17.39 1.91
N LYS A 247 20.88 17.13 2.63
CA LYS A 247 21.77 16.00 2.39
C LYS A 247 20.99 14.68 2.52
N SER A 248 20.29 14.48 3.64
CA SER A 248 19.49 13.27 3.89
C SER A 248 18.42 13.08 2.82
N PHE A 249 17.70 14.12 2.42
CA PHE A 249 16.65 14.03 1.40
C PHE A 249 17.21 13.71 0.00
N ILE A 250 18.38 14.23 -0.34
CA ILE A 250 19.04 13.90 -1.61
C ILE A 250 19.52 12.45 -1.58
N GLU A 251 20.15 12.00 -0.50
CA GLU A 251 20.62 10.62 -0.33
C GLU A 251 19.46 9.60 -0.31
N ALA A 252 18.31 9.98 0.27
CA ALA A 252 17.08 9.20 0.25
C ALA A 252 16.34 9.22 -1.11
N GLY A 253 16.81 10.04 -2.07
CA GLY A 253 16.18 10.16 -3.37
C GLY A 253 14.88 10.96 -3.39
N PHE A 254 14.62 11.80 -2.37
CA PHE A 254 13.43 12.66 -2.32
C PHE A 254 13.49 13.82 -3.30
N PHE A 255 14.69 14.21 -3.73
CA PHE A 255 14.90 15.32 -4.66
C PHE A 255 15.60 14.91 -5.94
N VAL A 256 15.17 15.55 -7.02
CA VAL A 256 15.86 15.55 -8.31
C VAL A 256 16.23 16.97 -8.70
N ALA A 257 17.35 17.10 -9.44
CA ALA A 257 17.74 18.39 -9.99
C ALA A 257 16.87 18.75 -11.20
N LYS A 258 16.37 19.99 -11.26
CA LYS A 258 15.79 20.54 -12.50
C LYS A 258 16.82 20.43 -13.61
N ASN A 259 16.46 19.79 -14.73
CA ASN A 259 17.24 19.92 -15.95
C ASN A 259 17.21 21.40 -16.37
N VAL A 260 18.31 22.11 -16.17
CA VAL A 260 18.52 23.38 -16.85
C VAL A 260 18.74 22.99 -18.31
N LYS A 261 17.67 23.06 -19.14
CA LYS A 261 17.89 23.06 -20.60
C LYS A 261 18.84 24.21 -20.84
N GLY A 262 20.06 23.89 -21.26
CA GLY A 262 20.99 24.90 -21.74
C GLY A 262 20.34 25.72 -22.85
N PRO A 263 20.81 26.93 -23.06
CA PRO A 263 20.28 27.86 -24.04
C PRO A 263 20.33 27.30 -25.47
#